data_257932c65e6a464ad11fa834276da9a0
#
_entry.id   257932c65e6a464ad11fa834276da9a0
#
_cell.length_a   1.000
_cell.length_b   1.000
_cell.length_c   1.000
_cell.angle_alpha   90.00
_cell.angle_beta   90.00
_cell.angle_gamma   90.00
#
_symmetry.space_group_name_H-M   'P 1'
#
loop_
_entity.id
_entity.type
_entity.pdbx_description
1 polymer ?
#
loop_
_entity_poly.entity_id
_entity_poly.type
_entity_poly.pdbx_seq_one_letter_code
_entity_poly.pdbx_strand_id
1 'polypeptide(L)'
;MKALRNYLDKIKPNFEEGGKFHAFQSVFDGFETFLFVPSTTSKSGTHIHDAIDSKRIMSMVVIALVPALLFGMYNVGYQHFTNTGATGSFIEMFAYGFLAVLPKIIVSYVVGLGIEFVVAQWKKEEIQEGFLVSGILIPMIVPVDCPLWILAVATAFSVIFAKEVFGGTGMNVFNVALVTRAFLFFAYPTKMSGDAVWVSGDTIFGLGQAVDGLTVATPLGAAATSGAVPPFSWDMVTGLIPGSIGGTR
;
A
#
# COMPACT_ATOMS: atom_id res chain seq x y z
N MET A 1 -25.39 6.31 -12.26
CA MET A 1 -24.91 5.13 -12.99
C MET A 1 -25.08 5.27 -14.53
N LYS A 2 -26.27 5.49 -15.10
CA LYS A 2 -26.45 5.63 -16.57
C LYS A 2 -25.62 6.75 -17.21
N ALA A 3 -25.54 7.92 -16.57
CA ALA A 3 -24.76 9.06 -17.10
C ALA A 3 -23.25 8.75 -17.18
N LEU A 4 -22.69 8.09 -16.16
CA LEU A 4 -21.29 7.69 -16.14
C LEU A 4 -21.00 6.62 -17.21
N ARG A 5 -21.90 5.66 -17.39
CA ARG A 5 -21.77 4.65 -18.45
C ARG A 5 -21.75 5.28 -19.82
N ASN A 6 -22.71 6.16 -20.12
CA ASN A 6 -22.77 6.88 -21.39
C ASN A 6 -21.52 7.74 -21.66
N TYR A 7 -20.89 8.28 -20.61
CA TYR A 7 -19.65 9.03 -20.72
C TYR A 7 -18.46 8.13 -21.07
N LEU A 8 -18.35 6.96 -20.43
CA LEU A 8 -17.31 5.98 -20.73
C LEU A 8 -17.46 5.42 -22.15
N ASP A 9 -18.69 5.07 -22.55
CA ASP A 9 -18.99 4.58 -23.91
C ASP A 9 -18.62 5.62 -25.00
N LYS A 10 -18.72 6.90 -24.68
CA LYS A 10 -18.33 7.99 -25.61
C LYS A 10 -16.81 8.15 -25.73
N ILE A 11 -16.05 7.85 -24.69
CA ILE A 11 -14.59 7.98 -24.69
C ILE A 11 -13.90 6.70 -25.18
N LYS A 12 -14.52 5.56 -24.98
CA LYS A 12 -13.98 4.22 -25.31
C LYS A 12 -13.35 4.11 -26.71
N PRO A 13 -13.94 4.64 -27.80
CA PRO A 13 -13.36 4.56 -29.15
C PRO A 13 -11.97 5.21 -29.28
N ASN A 14 -11.61 6.14 -28.37
CA ASN A 14 -10.28 6.75 -28.40
C ASN A 14 -9.17 5.83 -27.86
N PHE A 15 -9.56 4.80 -27.08
CA PHE A 15 -8.64 3.82 -26.47
C PHE A 15 -8.62 2.48 -27.19
N GLU A 16 -9.59 2.21 -28.08
CA GLU A 16 -9.64 0.99 -28.92
C GLU A 16 -8.60 1.02 -30.04
N GLU A 17 -8.43 -0.10 -30.72
CA GLU A 17 -7.49 -0.25 -31.84
C GLU A 17 -7.74 0.83 -32.90
N GLY A 18 -6.71 1.66 -33.17
CA GLY A 18 -6.79 2.82 -34.07
C GLY A 18 -7.10 4.15 -33.40
N GLY A 19 -7.41 4.19 -32.11
CA GLY A 19 -7.60 5.42 -31.32
C GLY A 19 -6.28 6.11 -30.95
N LYS A 20 -6.36 7.42 -30.65
CA LYS A 20 -5.19 8.24 -30.30
C LYS A 20 -4.48 7.77 -29.02
N PHE A 21 -5.20 7.08 -28.14
CA PHE A 21 -4.73 6.63 -26.81
C PHE A 21 -4.70 5.10 -26.67
N HIS A 22 -4.52 4.38 -27.78
CA HIS A 22 -4.44 2.91 -27.79
C HIS A 22 -3.40 2.34 -26.80
N ALA A 23 -2.28 3.04 -26.58
CA ALA A 23 -1.27 2.63 -25.59
C ALA A 23 -1.80 2.56 -24.14
N PHE A 24 -2.92 3.21 -23.85
CA PHE A 24 -3.58 3.21 -22.54
C PHE A 24 -4.86 2.37 -22.53
N GLN A 25 -5.08 1.51 -23.51
CA GLN A 25 -6.26 0.65 -23.60
C GLN A 25 -6.44 -0.19 -22.33
N SER A 26 -5.38 -0.89 -21.89
CA SER A 26 -5.43 -1.72 -20.68
C SER A 26 -5.80 -0.92 -19.43
N VAL A 27 -5.34 0.33 -19.32
CA VAL A 27 -5.69 1.22 -18.21
C VAL A 27 -7.17 1.57 -18.23
N PHE A 28 -7.69 1.93 -19.42
CA PHE A 28 -9.10 2.27 -19.59
C PHE A 28 -10.01 1.07 -19.29
N ASP A 29 -9.68 -0.10 -19.83
CA ASP A 29 -10.42 -1.35 -19.61
C ASP A 29 -10.40 -1.74 -18.11
N GLY A 30 -9.26 -1.57 -17.42
CA GLY A 30 -9.16 -1.78 -15.99
C GLY A 30 -10.12 -0.87 -15.20
N PHE A 31 -10.19 0.42 -15.52
CA PHE A 31 -11.14 1.34 -14.88
C PHE A 31 -12.60 1.06 -15.23
N GLU A 32 -12.89 0.75 -16.52
CA GLU A 32 -14.24 0.41 -16.95
C GLU A 32 -14.76 -0.82 -16.21
N THR A 33 -13.98 -1.89 -16.17
CA THR A 33 -14.35 -3.14 -15.51
C THR A 33 -14.39 -3.04 -14.00
N PHE A 34 -13.62 -2.13 -13.39
CA PHE A 34 -13.74 -1.82 -11.97
C PHE A 34 -15.08 -1.15 -11.63
N LEU A 35 -15.51 -0.19 -12.45
CA LEU A 35 -16.78 0.53 -12.23
C LEU A 35 -18.00 -0.27 -12.65
N PHE A 36 -17.88 -1.03 -13.74
CA PHE A 36 -18.98 -1.80 -14.32
C PHE A 36 -18.51 -3.22 -14.63
N VAL A 37 -19.07 -4.20 -13.91
CA VAL A 37 -18.76 -5.61 -14.16
C VAL A 37 -19.19 -5.96 -15.60
N PRO A 38 -18.29 -6.54 -16.40
CA PRO A 38 -18.66 -7.03 -17.73
C PRO A 38 -19.69 -8.17 -17.60
N SER A 39 -20.78 -8.08 -18.36
CA SER A 39 -21.81 -9.14 -18.43
C SER A 39 -21.50 -10.10 -19.58
N THR A 40 -20.25 -10.56 -19.67
CA THR A 40 -19.80 -11.46 -20.72
C THR A 40 -19.88 -12.91 -20.21
N THR A 41 -20.52 -13.77 -20.99
CA THR A 41 -20.56 -15.22 -20.77
C THR A 41 -19.94 -15.93 -21.96
N SER A 42 -19.59 -17.21 -21.80
CA SER A 42 -19.11 -18.03 -22.90
C SER A 42 -20.16 -18.09 -24.04
N LYS A 43 -19.69 -18.01 -25.29
CA LYS A 43 -20.60 -18.06 -26.47
C LYS A 43 -21.08 -19.48 -26.82
N SER A 44 -20.47 -20.50 -26.25
CA SER A 44 -20.80 -21.90 -26.52
C SER A 44 -20.57 -22.74 -25.26
N GLY A 45 -21.32 -23.82 -25.09
CA GLY A 45 -21.26 -24.70 -23.93
C GLY A 45 -22.09 -24.22 -22.74
N THR A 46 -21.68 -24.59 -21.52
CA THR A 46 -22.36 -24.17 -20.29
C THR A 46 -22.03 -22.72 -19.98
N HIS A 47 -23.05 -21.88 -19.83
CA HIS A 47 -22.90 -20.49 -19.44
C HIS A 47 -22.80 -20.38 -17.93
N ILE A 48 -21.56 -20.19 -17.42
CA ILE A 48 -21.30 -19.99 -15.99
C ILE A 48 -20.90 -18.54 -15.81
N HIS A 49 -21.50 -17.89 -14.86
CA HIS A 49 -21.15 -16.52 -14.43
C HIS A 49 -20.96 -16.52 -12.91
N ASP A 50 -19.86 -15.96 -12.44
CA ASP A 50 -19.60 -15.81 -11.02
C ASP A 50 -20.53 -14.78 -10.39
N ALA A 51 -21.01 -15.06 -9.19
CA ALA A 51 -21.82 -14.14 -8.41
C ALA A 51 -21.04 -12.93 -7.91
N ILE A 52 -19.71 -13.10 -7.67
CA ILE A 52 -18.81 -12.07 -7.16
C ILE A 52 -17.54 -12.07 -8.01
N ASP A 53 -17.24 -10.95 -8.62
CA ASP A 53 -16.01 -10.72 -9.39
C ASP A 53 -14.79 -10.57 -8.46
N SER A 54 -13.59 -10.99 -8.93
CA SER A 54 -12.35 -10.92 -8.14
C SER A 54 -12.01 -9.48 -7.73
N LYS A 55 -12.34 -8.47 -8.56
CA LYS A 55 -12.21 -7.05 -8.26
C LYS A 55 -12.96 -6.64 -7.00
N ARG A 56 -14.18 -7.16 -6.83
CA ARG A 56 -14.99 -6.89 -5.64
C ARG A 56 -14.42 -7.55 -4.40
N ILE A 57 -13.91 -8.76 -4.52
CA ILE A 57 -13.25 -9.45 -3.40
C ILE A 57 -12.02 -8.65 -2.96
N MET A 58 -11.17 -8.21 -3.89
CA MET A 58 -10.01 -7.37 -3.57
C MET A 58 -10.41 -6.02 -2.96
N SER A 59 -11.48 -5.40 -3.46
CA SER A 59 -12.00 -4.15 -2.90
C SER A 59 -12.52 -4.32 -1.46
N MET A 60 -13.17 -5.45 -1.14
CA MET A 60 -13.59 -5.74 0.24
C MET A 60 -12.39 -5.85 1.18
N VAL A 61 -11.30 -6.49 0.74
CA VAL A 61 -10.07 -6.59 1.53
C VAL A 61 -9.45 -5.20 1.76
N VAL A 62 -9.41 -4.36 0.72
CA VAL A 62 -8.92 -2.97 0.86
C VAL A 62 -9.77 -2.20 1.86
N ILE A 63 -11.11 -2.28 1.78
CA ILE A 63 -12.03 -1.63 2.72
C ILE A 63 -11.79 -2.14 4.15
N ALA A 64 -11.54 -3.44 4.33
CA ALA A 64 -11.24 -4.02 5.64
C ALA A 64 -9.91 -3.52 6.22
N LEU A 65 -8.95 -3.13 5.39
CA LEU A 65 -7.67 -2.56 5.82
C LEU A 65 -7.74 -1.08 6.17
N VAL A 66 -8.74 -0.34 5.66
CA VAL A 66 -8.87 1.11 5.88
C VAL A 66 -8.91 1.49 7.36
N PRO A 67 -9.69 0.84 8.24
CA PRO A 67 -9.69 1.18 9.67
C PRO A 67 -8.30 1.05 10.31
N ALA A 68 -7.55 0.00 9.98
CA ALA A 68 -6.20 -0.21 10.48
C ALA A 68 -5.23 0.86 9.95
N LEU A 69 -5.37 1.26 8.68
CA LEU A 69 -4.58 2.31 8.07
C LEU A 69 -4.84 3.67 8.74
N LEU A 70 -6.11 4.04 8.95
CA LEU A 70 -6.49 5.30 9.60
C LEU A 70 -5.97 5.36 11.05
N PHE A 71 -6.10 4.26 11.79
CA PHE A 71 -5.54 4.17 13.13
C PHE A 71 -4.01 4.28 13.10
N GLY A 72 -3.35 3.59 12.17
CA GLY A 72 -1.90 3.65 12.00
C GLY A 72 -1.40 5.06 11.67
N MET A 73 -2.13 5.81 10.81
CA MET A 73 -1.83 7.23 10.52
C MET A 73 -1.92 8.07 11.80
N TYR A 74 -2.98 7.89 12.59
CA TYR A 74 -3.10 8.57 13.88
C TYR A 74 -1.95 8.22 14.81
N ASN A 75 -1.60 6.93 14.93
CA ASN A 75 -0.53 6.47 15.81
C ASN A 75 0.84 7.03 15.39
N VAL A 76 1.13 7.14 14.10
CA VAL A 76 2.38 7.78 13.62
C VAL A 76 2.50 9.21 14.13
N GLY A 77 1.44 10.01 14.03
CA GLY A 77 1.44 11.36 14.59
C GLY A 77 1.51 11.36 16.11
N TYR A 78 0.73 10.53 16.78
CA TYR A 78 0.74 10.42 18.24
C TYR A 78 2.15 10.10 18.78
N GLN A 79 2.84 9.12 18.17
CA GLN A 79 4.20 8.76 18.55
C GLN A 79 5.19 9.92 18.31
N HIS A 80 5.07 10.61 17.18
CA HIS A 80 5.91 11.78 16.91
C HIS A 80 5.71 12.86 17.97
N PHE A 81 4.48 13.30 18.22
CA PHE A 81 4.20 14.38 19.18
C PHE A 81 4.59 13.99 20.61
N THR A 82 4.33 12.75 21.02
CA THR A 82 4.66 12.27 22.36
C THR A 82 6.17 12.19 22.60
N ASN A 83 6.95 11.71 21.63
CA ASN A 83 8.38 11.50 21.79
C ASN A 83 9.21 12.75 21.51
N THR A 84 8.69 13.73 20.76
CA THR A 84 9.34 15.04 20.54
C THR A 84 8.98 16.06 21.60
N GLY A 85 8.02 15.76 22.50
CA GLY A 85 7.53 16.69 23.52
C GLY A 85 6.66 17.80 22.97
N ALA A 86 6.25 17.71 21.71
CA ALA A 86 5.32 18.65 21.10
C ALA A 86 3.90 18.43 21.64
N THR A 87 3.13 19.49 21.80
CA THR A 87 1.72 19.40 22.14
C THR A 87 0.90 19.63 20.87
N GLY A 88 -0.01 18.72 20.56
CA GLY A 88 -0.87 18.85 19.39
C GLY A 88 -2.28 18.34 19.66
N SER A 89 -3.24 18.82 18.88
CA SER A 89 -4.60 18.32 18.90
C SER A 89 -4.69 16.97 18.16
N PHE A 90 -5.79 16.25 18.37
CA PHE A 90 -6.07 15.00 17.65
C PHE A 90 -5.97 15.17 16.12
N ILE A 91 -6.46 16.31 15.61
CA ILE A 91 -6.46 16.61 14.17
C ILE A 91 -5.02 16.83 13.66
N GLU A 92 -4.18 17.51 14.43
CA GLU A 92 -2.77 17.76 14.05
C GLU A 92 -1.97 16.45 14.03
N MET A 93 -2.15 15.60 15.03
CA MET A 93 -1.54 14.27 15.07
C MET A 93 -1.97 13.40 13.88
N PHE A 94 -3.28 13.39 13.58
CA PHE A 94 -3.79 12.67 12.41
C PHE A 94 -3.27 13.25 11.09
N ALA A 95 -3.25 14.58 10.95
CA ALA A 95 -2.75 15.24 9.73
C ALA A 95 -1.26 14.96 9.51
N TYR A 96 -0.44 15.00 10.57
CA TYR A 96 0.97 14.63 10.49
C TYR A 96 1.16 13.19 9.95
N GLY A 97 0.50 12.22 10.57
CA GLY A 97 0.61 10.82 10.15
C GLY A 97 0.03 10.57 8.76
N PHE A 98 -1.06 11.23 8.39
CA PHE A 98 -1.60 11.17 7.04
C PHE A 98 -0.59 11.66 6.01
N LEU A 99 0.02 12.81 6.23
CA LEU A 99 1.04 13.38 5.32
C LEU A 99 2.34 12.56 5.29
N ALA A 100 2.69 11.87 6.39
CA ALA A 100 3.83 10.96 6.44
C ALA A 100 3.61 9.68 5.59
N VAL A 101 2.40 9.15 5.59
CA VAL A 101 2.07 7.86 4.98
C VAL A 101 1.59 8.02 3.54
N LEU A 102 0.87 9.09 3.22
CA LEU A 102 0.28 9.33 1.90
C LEU A 102 1.30 9.24 0.74
N PRO A 103 2.51 9.84 0.81
CA PRO A 103 3.49 9.72 -0.27
C PRO A 103 3.93 8.28 -0.53
N LYS A 104 4.01 7.45 0.52
CA LYS A 104 4.36 6.02 0.39
C LYS A 104 3.26 5.24 -0.31
N ILE A 105 1.99 5.54 0.01
CA ILE A 105 0.83 4.95 -0.68
C ILE A 105 0.88 5.32 -2.16
N ILE A 106 1.08 6.60 -2.47
CA ILE A 106 1.15 7.07 -3.86
C ILE A 106 2.27 6.37 -4.62
N VAL A 107 3.48 6.33 -4.05
CA VAL A 107 4.64 5.67 -4.68
C VAL A 107 4.39 4.18 -4.90
N SER A 108 3.86 3.48 -3.90
CA SER A 108 3.53 2.06 -4.00
C SER A 108 2.56 1.79 -5.16
N TYR A 109 1.46 2.53 -5.24
CA TYR A 109 0.47 2.35 -6.31
C TYR A 109 1.00 2.79 -7.68
N VAL A 110 1.66 3.94 -7.78
CA VAL A 110 2.19 4.44 -9.07
C VAL A 110 3.22 3.48 -9.64
N VAL A 111 4.16 3.02 -8.83
CA VAL A 111 5.20 2.09 -9.28
C VAL A 111 4.62 0.71 -9.57
N GLY A 112 3.83 0.16 -8.67
CA GLY A 112 3.31 -1.19 -8.81
C GLY A 112 2.30 -1.32 -9.95
N LEU A 113 1.27 -0.48 -9.98
CA LEU A 113 0.31 -0.48 -11.08
C LEU A 113 0.97 -0.06 -12.40
N GLY A 114 1.93 0.87 -12.38
CA GLY A 114 2.68 1.25 -13.57
C GLY A 114 3.37 0.06 -14.23
N ILE A 115 4.01 -0.80 -13.45
CA ILE A 115 4.66 -2.02 -13.96
C ILE A 115 3.60 -3.01 -14.48
N GLU A 116 2.52 -3.23 -13.72
CA GLU A 116 1.44 -4.13 -14.15
C GLU A 116 0.80 -3.67 -15.47
N PHE A 117 0.55 -2.38 -15.61
CA PHE A 117 0.02 -1.82 -16.85
C PHE A 117 0.98 -2.04 -18.04
N VAL A 118 2.28 -1.81 -17.84
CA VAL A 118 3.28 -2.04 -18.88
C VAL A 118 3.33 -3.51 -19.28
N VAL A 119 3.33 -4.42 -18.31
CA VAL A 119 3.38 -5.87 -18.56
C VAL A 119 2.08 -6.37 -19.21
N ALA A 120 0.91 -5.92 -18.72
CA ALA A 120 -0.38 -6.28 -19.30
C ALA A 120 -0.49 -5.80 -20.76
N GLN A 121 -0.04 -4.57 -21.07
CA GLN A 121 0.00 -4.05 -22.42
C GLN A 121 0.95 -4.84 -23.33
N TRP A 122 2.10 -5.25 -22.80
CA TRP A 122 3.07 -6.06 -23.53
C TRP A 122 2.54 -7.47 -23.83
N LYS A 123 1.92 -8.12 -22.84
CA LYS A 123 1.32 -9.46 -22.98
C LYS A 123 -0.03 -9.45 -23.71
N LYS A 124 -0.65 -8.28 -23.90
CA LYS A 124 -2.03 -8.10 -24.40
C LYS A 124 -3.06 -8.85 -23.55
N GLU A 125 -2.89 -8.83 -22.26
CA GLU A 125 -3.78 -9.42 -21.27
C GLU A 125 -4.55 -8.34 -20.50
N GLU A 126 -5.68 -8.73 -19.91
CA GLU A 126 -6.41 -7.85 -18.99
C GLU A 126 -5.63 -7.68 -17.70
N ILE A 127 -5.72 -6.48 -17.10
CA ILE A 127 -5.04 -6.16 -15.85
C ILE A 127 -5.67 -6.93 -14.70
N GLN A 128 -4.80 -7.56 -13.93
CA GLN A 128 -5.18 -8.35 -12.76
C GLN A 128 -5.08 -7.49 -11.49
N GLU A 129 -6.19 -7.34 -10.78
CA GLU A 129 -6.32 -6.35 -9.69
C GLU A 129 -5.71 -6.78 -8.34
N GLY A 130 -4.96 -7.85 -8.29
CA GLY A 130 -4.31 -8.32 -7.05
C GLY A 130 -3.38 -7.30 -6.41
N PHE A 131 -2.84 -6.37 -7.18
CA PHE A 131 -1.98 -5.31 -6.66
C PHE A 131 -2.72 -4.25 -5.83
N LEU A 132 -4.03 -4.10 -5.97
CA LEU A 132 -4.80 -3.17 -5.15
C LEU A 132 -4.59 -3.43 -3.65
N VAL A 133 -4.56 -4.70 -3.25
CA VAL A 133 -4.29 -5.10 -1.86
C VAL A 133 -2.82 -4.92 -1.50
N SER A 134 -1.90 -5.37 -2.37
CA SER A 134 -0.46 -5.25 -2.12
C SER A 134 -0.03 -3.78 -2.03
N GLY A 135 -0.61 -2.91 -2.86
CA GLY A 135 -0.32 -1.49 -2.89
C GLY A 135 -0.61 -0.75 -1.58
N ILE A 136 -1.65 -1.16 -0.83
CA ILE A 136 -1.96 -0.60 0.49
C ILE A 136 -1.19 -1.30 1.61
N LEU A 137 -0.91 -2.60 1.48
CA LEU A 137 -0.15 -3.35 2.48
C LEU A 137 1.31 -2.92 2.56
N ILE A 138 1.96 -2.62 1.41
CA ILE A 138 3.37 -2.22 1.38
C ILE A 138 3.65 -1.02 2.29
N PRO A 139 2.95 0.13 2.16
CA PRO A 139 3.15 1.26 3.07
C PRO A 139 2.86 0.92 4.53
N MET A 140 1.92 0.01 4.80
CA MET A 140 1.54 -0.35 6.18
C MET A 140 2.60 -1.17 6.92
N ILE A 141 3.45 -1.91 6.20
CA ILE A 141 4.47 -2.78 6.80
C ILE A 141 5.89 -2.21 6.77
N VAL A 142 6.08 -1.05 6.13
CA VAL A 142 7.38 -0.38 6.00
C VAL A 142 7.49 0.72 7.06
N PRO A 143 8.69 0.97 7.62
CA PRO A 143 8.92 2.06 8.58
C PRO A 143 8.57 3.43 8.03
N VAL A 144 8.28 4.36 8.97
CA VAL A 144 7.89 5.74 8.61
C VAL A 144 9.04 6.48 7.91
N ASP A 145 10.28 6.26 8.32
CA ASP A 145 11.47 6.93 7.76
C ASP A 145 12.07 6.27 6.52
N CYS A 146 11.36 5.31 5.93
CA CYS A 146 11.82 4.68 4.68
C CYS A 146 11.76 5.68 3.52
N PRO A 147 12.91 5.97 2.84
CA PRO A 147 12.96 6.86 1.70
C PRO A 147 12.10 6.37 0.53
N LEU A 148 11.40 7.29 -0.13
CA LEU A 148 10.44 6.95 -1.21
C LEU A 148 11.10 6.26 -2.40
N TRP A 149 12.32 6.64 -2.77
CA TRP A 149 13.03 6.03 -3.89
C TRP A 149 13.43 4.57 -3.61
N ILE A 150 13.82 4.25 -2.36
CA ILE A 150 14.13 2.89 -1.93
C ILE A 150 12.87 2.03 -1.97
N LEU A 151 11.74 2.59 -1.49
CA LEU A 151 10.44 1.95 -1.56
C LEU A 151 10.02 1.69 -3.01
N ALA A 152 10.24 2.65 -3.91
CA ALA A 152 9.94 2.50 -5.34
C ALA A 152 10.74 1.34 -5.96
N VAL A 153 12.04 1.26 -5.72
CA VAL A 153 12.91 0.18 -6.21
C VAL A 153 12.48 -1.17 -5.65
N ALA A 154 12.21 -1.26 -4.35
CA ALA A 154 11.77 -2.49 -3.70
C ALA A 154 10.40 -2.98 -4.22
N THR A 155 9.46 -2.05 -4.41
CA THR A 155 8.15 -2.35 -5.01
C THR A 155 8.31 -2.85 -6.44
N ALA A 156 9.11 -2.16 -7.25
CA ALA A 156 9.39 -2.58 -8.62
C ALA A 156 10.00 -3.98 -8.70
N PHE A 157 11.02 -4.23 -7.88
CA PHE A 157 11.63 -5.56 -7.77
C PHE A 157 10.59 -6.63 -7.43
N SER A 158 9.78 -6.38 -6.44
CA SER A 158 8.81 -7.36 -5.94
C SER A 158 7.69 -7.64 -6.96
N VAL A 159 7.17 -6.61 -7.62
CA VAL A 159 6.14 -6.80 -8.64
C VAL A 159 6.69 -7.63 -9.80
N ILE A 160 7.90 -7.32 -10.28
CA ILE A 160 8.50 -8.05 -11.40
C ILE A 160 8.83 -9.50 -10.98
N PHE A 161 9.61 -9.69 -9.93
CA PHE A 161 10.17 -10.99 -9.59
C PHE A 161 9.26 -11.88 -8.73
N ALA A 162 8.34 -11.34 -7.95
CA ALA A 162 7.44 -12.14 -7.14
C ALA A 162 6.08 -12.39 -7.80
N LYS A 163 5.70 -11.60 -8.83
CA LYS A 163 4.39 -11.69 -9.46
C LYS A 163 4.49 -11.90 -10.99
N GLU A 164 5.05 -10.95 -11.73
CA GLU A 164 4.97 -10.94 -13.20
C GLU A 164 5.75 -12.08 -13.86
N VAL A 165 6.90 -12.45 -13.30
CA VAL A 165 7.73 -13.58 -13.77
C VAL A 165 6.97 -14.91 -13.64
N PHE A 166 6.10 -15.05 -12.64
CA PHE A 166 5.31 -16.29 -12.43
C PHE A 166 4.00 -16.33 -13.24
N GLY A 167 3.63 -15.24 -13.90
CA GLY A 167 2.41 -15.19 -14.71
C GLY A 167 1.30 -14.29 -14.15
N GLY A 168 1.56 -13.52 -13.11
CA GLY A 168 0.64 -12.54 -12.56
C GLY A 168 -0.15 -13.02 -11.33
N THR A 169 -1.29 -12.37 -11.06
CA THR A 169 -2.12 -12.65 -9.88
C THR A 169 -2.70 -14.07 -9.93
N GLY A 170 -2.54 -14.79 -8.83
CA GLY A 170 -3.01 -16.19 -8.70
C GLY A 170 -1.97 -17.23 -9.09
N MET A 171 -0.96 -16.87 -9.89
CA MET A 171 0.17 -17.75 -10.22
C MET A 171 1.43 -17.41 -9.43
N ASN A 172 1.42 -16.28 -8.72
CA ASN A 172 2.55 -15.85 -7.90
C ASN A 172 2.73 -16.76 -6.69
N VAL A 173 3.95 -17.26 -6.51
CA VAL A 173 4.33 -18.14 -5.38
C VAL A 173 4.53 -17.31 -4.10
N PHE A 174 4.98 -16.07 -4.24
CA PHE A 174 5.30 -15.18 -3.12
C PHE A 174 4.32 -14.02 -3.02
N ASN A 175 4.04 -13.59 -1.79
CA ASN A 175 3.30 -12.37 -1.55
C ASN A 175 4.17 -11.15 -1.86
N VAL A 176 3.71 -10.27 -2.76
CA VAL A 176 4.45 -9.10 -3.24
C VAL A 176 4.85 -8.17 -2.09
N ALA A 177 3.95 -7.88 -1.15
CA ALA A 177 4.24 -6.99 -0.03
C ALA A 177 5.32 -7.57 0.90
N LEU A 178 5.29 -8.88 1.15
CA LEU A 178 6.32 -9.55 1.98
C LEU A 178 7.67 -9.58 1.28
N VAL A 179 7.71 -9.81 -0.04
CA VAL A 179 8.96 -9.75 -0.82
C VAL A 179 9.52 -8.33 -0.84
N THR A 180 8.67 -7.30 -0.96
CA THR A 180 9.09 -5.90 -0.83
C THR A 180 9.76 -5.65 0.51
N ARG A 181 9.15 -6.09 1.61
CA ARG A 181 9.74 -5.95 2.95
C ARG A 181 11.04 -6.74 3.11
N ALA A 182 11.09 -7.97 2.60
CA ALA A 182 12.30 -8.79 2.65
C ALA A 182 13.45 -8.15 1.87
N PHE A 183 13.17 -7.66 0.65
CA PHE A 183 14.16 -6.94 -0.15
C PHE A 183 14.70 -5.72 0.59
N LEU A 184 13.82 -4.89 1.16
CA LEU A 184 14.21 -3.72 1.94
C LEU A 184 15.06 -4.11 3.16
N PHE A 185 14.69 -5.18 3.86
CA PHE A 185 15.41 -5.64 5.05
C PHE A 185 16.83 -6.11 4.73
N PHE A 186 17.03 -6.82 3.62
CA PHE A 186 18.36 -7.29 3.21
C PHE A 186 19.18 -6.23 2.51
N ALA A 187 18.58 -5.40 1.66
CA ALA A 187 19.31 -4.38 0.89
C ALA A 187 19.59 -3.10 1.69
N TYR A 188 18.68 -2.73 2.61
CA TYR A 188 18.74 -1.48 3.38
C TYR A 188 18.41 -1.71 4.86
N PRO A 189 19.18 -2.54 5.58
CA PRO A 189 18.86 -2.93 6.96
C PRO A 189 18.76 -1.74 7.91
N THR A 190 19.58 -0.71 7.73
CA THR A 190 19.58 0.51 8.58
C THR A 190 18.30 1.35 8.44
N LYS A 191 17.52 1.15 7.38
CA LYS A 191 16.24 1.84 7.13
C LYS A 191 15.01 0.97 7.45
N MET A 192 15.24 -0.28 7.82
CA MET A 192 14.17 -1.26 8.08
C MET A 192 14.18 -1.84 9.48
N SER A 193 15.30 -1.74 10.20
CA SER A 193 15.45 -2.29 11.54
C SER A 193 16.17 -1.31 12.47
N GLY A 194 16.01 -1.52 13.78
CA GLY A 194 16.54 -0.66 14.81
C GLY A 194 15.51 0.30 15.37
N ASP A 195 15.91 1.04 16.39
CA ASP A 195 15.00 1.90 17.18
C ASP A 195 14.80 3.29 16.53
N ALA A 196 15.60 3.64 15.52
CA ALA A 196 15.57 4.96 14.88
C ALA A 196 14.55 5.06 13.72
N VAL A 197 13.95 3.95 13.29
CA VAL A 197 13.16 3.91 12.04
C VAL A 197 11.64 3.99 12.24
N TRP A 198 11.16 3.76 13.46
CA TRP A 198 9.74 3.62 13.76
C TRP A 198 9.03 4.92 14.08
N VAL A 199 9.75 5.91 14.59
CA VAL A 199 9.22 7.24 14.89
C VAL A 199 10.08 8.26 14.18
N SER A 200 9.45 9.07 13.33
CA SER A 200 10.17 10.13 12.61
C SER A 200 10.48 11.31 13.54
N GLY A 201 11.70 11.79 13.49
CA GLY A 201 12.12 13.03 14.15
C GLY A 201 11.92 14.28 13.30
N ASP A 202 11.46 14.16 12.06
CA ASP A 202 11.35 15.27 11.11
C ASP A 202 9.98 15.96 11.19
N THR A 203 9.95 17.28 10.88
CA THR A 203 8.70 18.00 10.67
C THR A 203 8.15 17.74 9.27
N ILE A 204 6.82 17.67 9.14
CA ILE A 204 6.14 17.51 7.85
C ILE A 204 5.25 18.73 7.61
N PHE A 205 5.57 19.53 6.59
CA PHE A 205 4.84 20.75 6.23
C PHE A 205 4.61 21.71 7.42
N GLY A 206 5.59 21.79 8.33
CA GLY A 206 5.50 22.65 9.51
C GLY A 206 4.69 22.06 10.68
N LEU A 207 4.20 20.84 10.56
CA LEU A 207 3.58 20.09 11.66
C LEU A 207 4.65 19.32 12.43
N GLY A 208 4.46 19.24 13.76
CA GLY A 208 5.39 18.56 14.66
C GLY A 208 6.61 19.41 15.03
N GLN A 209 7.59 18.79 15.65
CA GLN A 209 8.86 19.38 16.08
C GLN A 209 10.03 18.56 15.57
N ALA A 210 11.03 19.21 14.96
CA ALA A 210 12.24 18.52 14.54
C ALA A 210 13.11 18.18 15.75
N VAL A 211 13.51 16.91 15.86
CA VAL A 211 14.42 16.42 16.88
C VAL A 211 15.44 15.49 16.23
N ASP A 212 16.70 15.90 16.25
CA ASP A 212 17.79 15.09 15.70
C ASP A 212 18.08 13.87 16.56
N GLY A 213 18.33 12.73 15.90
CA GLY A 213 18.75 11.50 16.54
C GLY A 213 17.68 10.83 17.40
N LEU A 214 16.40 11.09 17.12
CA LEU A 214 15.29 10.45 17.82
C LEU A 214 15.35 8.93 17.67
N THR A 215 15.42 8.22 18.79
CA THR A 215 15.39 6.76 18.85
C THR A 215 14.35 6.30 19.83
N VAL A 216 13.42 5.47 19.40
CA VAL A 216 12.33 4.97 20.22
C VAL A 216 12.25 3.46 20.07
N ALA A 217 12.61 2.72 21.11
CA ALA A 217 12.59 1.27 21.11
C ALA A 217 11.15 0.75 21.02
N THR A 218 10.95 -0.23 20.15
CA THR A 218 9.71 -1.02 20.19
C THR A 218 9.70 -1.91 21.43
N PRO A 219 8.53 -2.30 21.98
CA PRO A 219 8.46 -3.21 23.11
C PRO A 219 9.25 -4.52 22.90
N LEU A 220 9.24 -5.03 21.67
CA LEU A 220 10.00 -6.22 21.30
C LEU A 220 11.51 -5.94 21.22
N GLY A 221 11.91 -4.77 20.72
CA GLY A 221 13.31 -4.31 20.70
C GLY A 221 13.86 -4.16 22.12
N ALA A 222 13.10 -3.53 23.00
CA ALA A 222 13.46 -3.39 24.42
C ALA A 222 13.59 -4.76 25.11
N ALA A 223 12.69 -5.70 24.84
CA ALA A 223 12.78 -7.08 25.36
C ALA A 223 14.02 -7.80 24.85
N ALA A 224 14.36 -7.64 23.56
CA ALA A 224 15.53 -8.28 22.96
C ALA A 224 16.86 -7.76 23.55
N THR A 225 16.93 -6.47 23.87
CA THR A 225 18.14 -5.86 24.46
C THR A 225 18.26 -6.10 25.95
N SER A 226 17.16 -6.07 26.71
CA SER A 226 17.16 -6.27 28.17
C SER A 226 17.14 -7.74 28.58
N GLY A 227 16.75 -8.64 27.68
CA GLY A 227 16.49 -10.06 28.01
C GLY A 227 15.28 -10.29 28.92
N ALA A 228 14.52 -9.25 29.23
CA ALA A 228 13.36 -9.31 30.13
C ALA A 228 12.06 -9.10 29.32
N VAL A 229 11.00 -9.78 29.70
CA VAL A 229 9.68 -9.53 29.14
C VAL A 229 9.21 -8.13 29.57
N PRO A 230 8.82 -7.26 28.61
CA PRO A 230 8.35 -5.93 28.97
C PRO A 230 7.09 -6.03 29.85
N PRO A 231 6.94 -5.13 30.82
CA PRO A 231 5.76 -5.12 31.69
C PRO A 231 4.51 -4.86 30.81
N PHE A 232 3.40 -5.50 31.18
CA PHE A 232 2.12 -5.27 30.51
C PHE A 232 1.73 -3.79 30.58
N SER A 233 1.43 -3.20 29.43
CA SER A 233 0.88 -1.86 29.29
C SER A 233 -0.42 -1.90 28.49
N TRP A 234 -1.38 -1.07 28.87
CA TRP A 234 -2.61 -0.89 28.08
C TRP A 234 -2.33 -0.36 26.67
N ASP A 235 -1.24 0.35 26.48
CA ASP A 235 -0.81 0.84 25.15
C ASP A 235 -0.50 -0.31 24.19
N MET A 236 -0.05 -1.47 24.70
CA MET A 236 0.13 -2.68 23.88
C MET A 236 -1.20 -3.26 23.39
N VAL A 237 -2.27 -3.08 24.18
CA VAL A 237 -3.61 -3.56 23.81
C VAL A 237 -4.28 -2.59 22.85
N THR A 238 -4.15 -1.29 23.13
CA THR A 238 -4.73 -0.23 22.26
C THR A 238 -3.96 -0.03 20.97
N GLY A 239 -2.67 -0.47 20.91
CA GLY A 239 -1.81 -0.31 19.75
C GLY A 239 -1.10 1.05 19.68
N LEU A 240 -1.12 1.85 20.75
CA LEU A 240 -0.43 3.14 20.84
C LEU A 240 1.07 2.95 21.20
N ILE A 241 1.75 2.09 20.46
CA ILE A 241 3.15 1.75 20.61
C ILE A 241 3.94 2.06 19.33
N PRO A 242 5.26 2.30 19.43
CA PRO A 242 6.12 2.44 18.25
C PRO A 242 6.14 1.15 17.43
N GLY A 243 6.03 1.27 16.11
CA GLY A 243 6.06 0.12 15.22
C GLY A 243 5.61 0.45 13.79
N SER A 244 5.41 -0.59 12.98
CA SER A 244 4.89 -0.39 11.62
C SER A 244 3.44 0.08 11.64
N ILE A 245 3.04 0.85 10.62
CA ILE A 245 1.72 1.49 10.51
C ILE A 245 0.57 0.50 10.67
N GLY A 246 0.70 -0.71 10.09
CA GLY A 246 -0.31 -1.76 10.18
C GLY A 246 -0.06 -2.82 11.25
N GLY A 247 1.06 -2.79 11.94
CA GLY A 247 1.52 -3.84 12.85
C GLY A 247 1.52 -3.46 14.34
N THR A 248 0.96 -2.32 14.71
CA THR A 248 0.89 -1.83 16.10
C THR A 248 -0.32 -2.37 16.87
N ARG A 249 -0.96 -3.39 16.38
CA ARG A 249 -2.10 -4.05 17.03
C ARG A 249 -1.79 -5.48 17.38
#